data_c4d140be80fc0cb5dbd3b3cdd332e0d5
#
_entry.id   c4d140be80fc0cb5dbd3b3cdd332e0d5
#
_cell.length_a   1.000
_cell.length_b   1.000
_cell.length_c   1.000
_cell.angle_alpha   90.00
_cell.angle_beta   90.00
_cell.angle_gamma   90.00
#
_symmetry.space_group_name_H-M   'P 1'
#
loop_
_entity.id
_entity.type
_entity.pdbx_description
1 polymer ?
#
loop_
_entity_poly.entity_id
_entity_poly.type
_entity_poly.pdbx_seq_one_letter_code
_entity_poly.pdbx_strand_id
1 'polypeptide(L)'
;YNICEQDLKKLPQASIDTIESLGNISLYYTTLYLDKHQPADETERAKLRSASYLYNLYNRIGYKKCALCSCEISEIIQGAHIWGVSQISHTDTLTDEEKFTHAVSGNNGLWLCQNHHKLFDSNIIMIDNDGHVRIKDGLVAKDIAFIRSVTFKTSLDDAIMTDDFRWYIAKRNQELNTDNFQELAV
;
A
#
# COMPACT_ATOMS: atom_id res chain seq x y z
N TYR A 1 -16.04 -8.87 1.37
CA TYR A 1 -15.90 -8.48 2.77
C TYR A 1 -15.14 -9.59 3.48
N ASN A 2 -13.96 -9.28 4.06
CA ASN A 2 -13.25 -10.22 4.92
C ASN A 2 -13.78 -10.04 6.34
N ILE A 3 -14.47 -11.06 6.85
CA ILE A 3 -14.86 -11.12 8.25
C ILE A 3 -13.75 -11.86 8.99
N CYS A 4 -13.30 -11.32 10.11
CA CYS A 4 -12.31 -11.96 10.96
C CYS A 4 -12.83 -13.33 11.44
N GLU A 5 -11.98 -14.36 11.47
CA GLU A 5 -12.37 -15.71 11.93
C GLU A 5 -12.99 -15.70 13.34
N GLN A 6 -12.50 -14.83 14.23
CA GLN A 6 -13.05 -14.67 15.57
C GLN A 6 -14.47 -14.09 15.57
N ASP A 7 -14.79 -13.25 14.60
CA ASP A 7 -16.13 -12.68 14.46
C ASP A 7 -17.08 -13.65 13.74
N LEU A 8 -16.57 -14.42 12.76
CA LEU A 8 -17.32 -15.51 12.14
C LEU A 8 -17.69 -16.60 13.14
N LYS A 9 -16.79 -16.98 14.06
CA LYS A 9 -17.07 -17.95 15.12
C LYS A 9 -18.17 -17.51 16.10
N LYS A 10 -18.46 -16.21 16.16
CA LYS A 10 -19.55 -15.64 16.98
C LYS A 10 -20.91 -15.65 16.26
N LEU A 11 -20.92 -15.84 14.94
CA LEU A 11 -22.17 -15.87 14.17
C LEU A 11 -22.77 -17.29 14.19
N PRO A 12 -24.10 -17.45 14.41
CA PRO A 12 -24.76 -18.69 14.16
C PRO A 12 -24.60 -19.16 12.72
N GLN A 13 -24.47 -20.48 12.51
CA GLN A 13 -24.29 -21.05 11.16
C GLN A 13 -25.40 -20.59 10.20
N ALA A 14 -26.64 -20.51 10.65
CA ALA A 14 -27.77 -20.03 9.87
C ALA A 14 -27.60 -18.58 9.36
N SER A 15 -26.85 -17.75 10.09
CA SER A 15 -26.54 -16.38 9.65
C SER A 15 -25.47 -16.39 8.56
N ILE A 16 -24.48 -17.27 8.66
CA ILE A 16 -23.45 -17.47 7.64
C ILE A 16 -24.11 -17.95 6.34
N ASP A 17 -24.94 -18.99 6.41
CA ASP A 17 -25.65 -19.55 5.26
C ASP A 17 -26.56 -18.49 4.58
N THR A 18 -27.18 -17.63 5.38
CA THR A 18 -28.01 -16.53 4.88
C THR A 18 -27.18 -15.47 4.15
N ILE A 19 -26.03 -15.09 4.70
CA ILE A 19 -25.11 -14.13 4.07
C ILE A 19 -24.61 -14.68 2.73
N GLU A 20 -24.23 -15.95 2.67
CA GLU A 20 -23.76 -16.60 1.45
C GLU A 20 -24.87 -16.70 0.39
N SER A 21 -26.08 -17.08 0.79
CA SER A 21 -27.20 -17.27 -0.15
C SER A 21 -27.77 -15.97 -0.69
N LEU A 22 -27.91 -14.93 0.14
CA LEU A 22 -28.50 -13.65 -0.26
C LEU A 22 -27.51 -12.71 -0.94
N GLY A 23 -26.22 -12.82 -0.56
CA GLY A 23 -25.16 -11.93 -1.08
C GLY A 23 -24.49 -12.43 -2.36
N ASN A 24 -24.73 -13.67 -2.77
CA ASN A 24 -23.90 -14.37 -3.76
C ASN A 24 -22.40 -14.22 -3.45
N ILE A 25 -22.08 -14.25 -2.16
CA ILE A 25 -20.75 -14.01 -1.59
C ILE A 25 -20.27 -15.34 -1.00
N SER A 26 -19.19 -15.87 -1.51
CA SER A 26 -18.53 -16.99 -0.85
C SER A 26 -17.67 -16.47 0.30
N LEU A 27 -17.97 -16.89 1.53
CA LEU A 27 -17.15 -16.59 2.70
C LEU A 27 -15.98 -17.57 2.72
N TYR A 28 -14.80 -17.07 2.38
CA TYR A 28 -13.57 -17.84 2.50
C TYR A 28 -13.00 -17.64 3.91
N TYR A 29 -12.80 -18.74 4.62
CA TYR A 29 -11.95 -18.76 5.80
C TYR A 29 -10.51 -18.52 5.35
N THR A 30 -10.04 -17.31 5.38
CA THR A 30 -8.62 -17.06 5.41
C THR A 30 -8.19 -17.30 6.84
N THR A 31 -7.87 -18.53 7.18
CA THR A 31 -7.02 -18.78 8.32
C THR A 31 -5.73 -18.05 8.02
N LEU A 32 -5.45 -17.00 8.79
CA LEU A 32 -4.13 -16.43 8.90
C LEU A 32 -3.24 -17.47 9.60
N TYR A 33 -3.00 -18.57 8.91
CA TYR A 33 -1.96 -19.50 9.30
C TYR A 33 -0.64 -18.80 9.01
N LEU A 34 -0.09 -18.18 10.03
CA LEU A 34 1.34 -18.17 10.23
C LEU A 34 1.75 -19.63 10.46
N ASP A 35 1.68 -20.43 9.41
CA ASP A 35 2.20 -21.78 9.47
C ASP A 35 3.73 -21.64 9.47
N LYS A 36 4.29 -21.75 10.67
CA LYS A 36 5.72 -21.57 10.98
C LYS A 36 6.62 -22.57 10.26
N HIS A 37 6.09 -23.47 9.43
CA HIS A 37 6.81 -24.67 9.03
C HIS A 37 6.79 -25.03 7.55
N GLN A 38 6.22 -24.21 6.65
CA GLN A 38 6.42 -24.43 5.22
C GLN A 38 6.63 -23.11 4.48
N PRO A 39 7.58 -23.04 3.54
CA PRO A 39 7.64 -21.93 2.61
C PRO A 39 6.41 -22.02 1.70
N ALA A 40 5.35 -21.30 2.07
CA ALA A 40 4.22 -21.09 1.16
C ALA A 40 4.79 -20.56 -0.15
N ASP A 41 4.33 -21.12 -1.27
CA ASP A 41 4.70 -20.66 -2.60
C ASP A 41 4.61 -19.12 -2.66
N GLU A 42 5.60 -18.48 -3.25
CA GLU A 42 5.65 -17.02 -3.38
C GLU A 42 4.35 -16.43 -3.93
N THR A 43 3.65 -17.21 -4.77
CA THR A 43 2.36 -16.87 -5.36
C THR A 43 1.22 -16.81 -4.34
N GLU A 44 1.20 -17.70 -3.37
CA GLU A 44 0.18 -17.70 -2.30
C GLU A 44 0.47 -16.61 -1.26
N ARG A 45 1.74 -16.39 -0.92
CA ARG A 45 2.16 -15.27 -0.05
C ARG A 45 1.82 -13.91 -0.66
N ALA A 46 1.96 -13.76 -1.97
CA ALA A 46 1.58 -12.55 -2.68
C ALA A 46 0.06 -12.31 -2.66
N LYS A 47 -0.74 -13.37 -2.81
CA LYS A 47 -2.23 -13.30 -2.78
C LYS A 47 -2.76 -12.96 -1.39
N LEU A 48 -2.24 -13.60 -0.34
CA LEU A 48 -2.65 -13.35 1.04
C LEU A 48 -2.28 -11.93 1.51
N ARG A 49 -1.08 -11.47 1.17
CA ARG A 49 -0.66 -10.08 1.43
C ARG A 49 -1.55 -9.07 0.72
N SER A 50 -1.92 -9.36 -0.52
CA SER A 50 -2.72 -8.44 -1.33
C SER A 50 -4.11 -8.19 -0.74
N ALA A 51 -4.82 -9.22 -0.30
CA ALA A 51 -6.21 -9.07 0.18
C ALA A 51 -6.30 -8.28 1.49
N SER A 52 -5.54 -8.67 2.51
CA SER A 52 -5.56 -8.00 3.83
C SER A 52 -5.03 -6.57 3.75
N TYR A 53 -3.95 -6.35 3.00
CA TYR A 53 -3.38 -5.03 2.79
C TYR A 53 -4.38 -4.08 2.11
N LEU A 54 -5.00 -4.52 1.00
CA LEU A 54 -5.96 -3.69 0.26
C LEU A 54 -7.19 -3.35 1.10
N TYR A 55 -7.66 -4.29 1.92
CA TYR A 55 -8.75 -4.06 2.86
C TYR A 55 -8.38 -2.99 3.91
N ASN A 56 -7.19 -3.12 4.52
CA ASN A 56 -6.71 -2.18 5.52
C ASN A 56 -6.45 -0.80 4.93
N LEU A 57 -5.93 -0.74 3.70
CA LEU A 57 -5.73 0.49 2.97
C LEU A 57 -7.07 1.18 2.66
N TYR A 58 -8.06 0.41 2.20
CA TYR A 58 -9.42 0.92 1.96
C TYR A 58 -10.06 1.48 3.24
N ASN A 59 -9.95 0.75 4.35
CA ASN A 59 -10.49 1.23 5.63
C ASN A 59 -9.84 2.52 6.11
N ARG A 60 -8.55 2.71 5.79
CA ARG A 60 -7.80 3.89 6.20
C ARG A 60 -8.07 5.12 5.34
N ILE A 61 -8.00 4.97 4.02
CA ILE A 61 -8.05 6.12 3.09
C ILE A 61 -9.19 6.06 2.08
N GLY A 62 -10.11 5.09 2.24
CA GLY A 62 -11.33 5.00 1.44
C GLY A 62 -11.12 4.46 0.03
N TYR A 63 -11.95 4.94 -0.89
CA TYR A 63 -12.01 4.45 -2.27
C TYR A 63 -10.70 4.65 -3.04
N LYS A 64 -10.50 3.77 -4.03
CA LYS A 64 -9.37 3.83 -4.95
C LYS A 64 -9.37 5.15 -5.73
N LYS A 65 -8.45 6.02 -5.36
CA LYS A 65 -8.18 7.29 -6.00
C LYS A 65 -6.69 7.56 -5.95
N CYS A 66 -6.08 7.91 -7.06
CA CYS A 66 -4.65 8.22 -7.06
C CYS A 66 -4.34 9.41 -6.15
N ALA A 67 -3.39 9.23 -5.24
CA ALA A 67 -2.99 10.29 -4.31
C ALA A 67 -2.31 11.48 -5.00
N LEU A 68 -1.78 11.31 -6.23
CA LEU A 68 -0.94 12.28 -6.92
C LEU A 68 -1.55 12.86 -8.20
N CYS A 69 -2.71 12.33 -8.64
CA CYS A 69 -3.43 12.88 -9.81
C CYS A 69 -4.94 12.64 -9.70
N SER A 70 -5.69 13.06 -10.72
CA SER A 70 -7.15 12.93 -10.79
C SER A 70 -7.65 11.55 -11.24
N CYS A 71 -6.78 10.54 -11.35
CA CYS A 71 -7.19 9.20 -11.77
C CYS A 71 -8.04 8.52 -10.69
N GLU A 72 -9.25 8.09 -11.07
CA GLU A 72 -10.19 7.33 -10.25
C GLU A 72 -10.63 6.00 -10.93
N ILE A 73 -9.92 5.60 -12.00
CA ILE A 73 -10.19 4.35 -12.72
C ILE A 73 -9.66 3.18 -11.87
N SER A 74 -10.57 2.46 -11.22
CA SER A 74 -10.26 1.42 -10.24
C SER A 74 -9.33 0.31 -10.75
N GLU A 75 -9.43 -0.01 -12.05
CA GLU A 75 -8.68 -1.08 -12.72
C GLU A 75 -7.18 -0.77 -12.84
N ILE A 76 -6.82 0.52 -12.89
CA ILE A 76 -5.43 0.96 -13.01
C ILE A 76 -4.88 1.58 -11.72
N ILE A 77 -5.68 1.57 -10.63
CA ILE A 77 -5.23 2.04 -9.32
C ILE A 77 -4.86 0.83 -8.46
N GLN A 78 -3.68 0.89 -7.89
CA GLN A 78 -3.08 -0.16 -7.07
C GLN A 78 -2.70 0.39 -5.70
N GLY A 79 -2.69 -0.49 -4.71
CA GLY A 79 -2.14 -0.17 -3.39
C GLY A 79 -0.61 -0.24 -3.44
N ALA A 80 0.03 0.91 -3.33
CA ALA A 80 1.49 1.03 -3.28
C ALA A 80 1.97 1.01 -1.84
N HIS A 81 2.89 0.10 -1.49
CA HIS A 81 3.54 0.14 -0.19
C HIS A 81 4.54 1.29 -0.11
N ILE A 82 4.52 2.01 1.00
CA ILE A 82 5.52 3.05 1.29
C ILE A 82 6.84 2.39 1.65
N TRP A 83 6.89 1.63 2.71
CA TRP A 83 8.02 0.76 3.02
C TRP A 83 7.79 -0.59 2.34
N GLY A 84 8.62 -0.89 1.33
CA GLY A 84 8.42 -2.03 0.45
C GLY A 84 8.45 -3.37 1.17
N VAL A 85 7.58 -4.30 0.77
CA VAL A 85 7.50 -5.64 1.40
C VAL A 85 8.82 -6.40 1.30
N SER A 86 9.58 -6.22 0.22
CA SER A 86 10.92 -6.80 0.09
C SER A 86 11.87 -6.27 1.16
N GLN A 87 11.85 -4.96 1.42
CA GLN A 87 12.66 -4.31 2.45
C GLN A 87 12.28 -4.82 3.84
N ILE A 88 10.98 -4.88 4.14
CA ILE A 88 10.45 -5.43 5.40
C ILE A 88 10.95 -6.87 5.59
N SER A 89 10.88 -7.70 4.56
CA SER A 89 11.28 -9.12 4.64
C SER A 89 12.76 -9.32 4.93
N HIS A 90 13.62 -8.39 4.49
CA HIS A 90 15.08 -8.43 4.71
C HIS A 90 15.52 -7.66 5.96
N THR A 91 14.60 -7.14 6.75
CA THR A 91 14.95 -6.47 8.01
C THR A 91 15.13 -7.50 9.11
N ASP A 92 16.39 -7.82 9.44
CA ASP A 92 16.75 -8.89 10.40
C ASP A 92 16.34 -8.58 11.85
N THR A 93 16.11 -7.32 12.17
CA THR A 93 15.69 -6.89 13.52
C THR A 93 14.20 -7.11 13.80
N LEU A 94 13.39 -7.47 12.79
CA LEU A 94 11.97 -7.74 12.92
C LEU A 94 11.69 -9.24 13.01
N THR A 95 10.80 -9.61 13.90
CA THR A 95 10.19 -10.94 13.92
C THR A 95 9.27 -11.15 12.71
N ASP A 96 8.93 -12.39 12.38
CA ASP A 96 8.03 -12.69 11.27
C ASP A 96 6.63 -12.09 11.48
N GLU A 97 6.16 -12.01 12.73
CA GLU A 97 4.89 -11.38 13.09
C GLU A 97 4.91 -9.86 12.86
N GLU A 98 6.00 -9.19 13.23
CA GLU A 98 6.19 -7.77 12.97
C GLU A 98 6.29 -7.49 11.47
N LYS A 99 7.05 -8.30 10.71
CA LYS A 99 7.14 -8.21 9.25
C LYS A 99 5.75 -8.32 8.60
N PHE A 100 4.95 -9.29 9.04
CA PHE A 100 3.59 -9.45 8.57
C PHE A 100 2.73 -8.23 8.91
N THR A 101 2.78 -7.76 10.15
CA THR A 101 2.02 -6.58 10.61
C THR A 101 2.34 -5.36 9.75
N HIS A 102 3.60 -5.09 9.47
CA HIS A 102 4.00 -3.99 8.59
C HIS A 102 3.55 -4.19 7.14
N ALA A 103 3.63 -5.42 6.63
CA ALA A 103 3.24 -5.73 5.25
C ALA A 103 1.74 -5.60 4.98
N VAL A 104 0.89 -5.80 5.99
CA VAL A 104 -0.57 -5.67 5.83
C VAL A 104 -1.13 -4.36 6.35
N SER A 105 -0.31 -3.50 6.94
CA SER A 105 -0.75 -2.22 7.51
C SER A 105 -1.28 -1.28 6.44
N GLY A 106 -2.49 -0.76 6.61
CA GLY A 106 -3.04 0.30 5.77
C GLY A 106 -2.26 1.62 5.88
N ASN A 107 -1.57 1.84 7.02
CA ASN A 107 -0.69 3.00 7.21
C ASN A 107 0.59 2.90 6.37
N ASN A 108 0.95 1.69 5.92
CA ASN A 108 2.08 1.47 5.01
C ASN A 108 1.67 1.59 3.54
N GLY A 109 0.73 2.47 3.19
CA GLY A 109 0.29 2.47 1.81
C GLY A 109 -0.44 3.70 1.31
N LEU A 110 -0.48 3.80 -0.01
CA LEU A 110 -1.22 4.78 -0.79
C LEU A 110 -1.93 4.12 -1.97
N TRP A 111 -3.03 4.73 -2.44
CA TRP A 111 -3.58 4.43 -3.76
C TRP A 111 -2.82 5.21 -4.82
N LEU A 112 -2.19 4.53 -5.74
CA LEU A 112 -1.49 5.14 -6.88
C LEU A 112 -1.98 4.52 -8.20
N CYS A 113 -2.13 5.33 -9.24
CA CYS A 113 -2.31 4.80 -10.59
C CYS A 113 -1.00 4.16 -11.09
N GLN A 114 -1.07 3.34 -12.12
CA GLN A 114 0.09 2.59 -12.63
C GLN A 114 1.30 3.49 -12.93
N ASN A 115 1.09 4.69 -13.48
CA ASN A 115 2.19 5.62 -13.74
C ASN A 115 2.89 6.04 -12.44
N HIS A 116 2.11 6.54 -11.46
CA HIS A 116 2.67 6.99 -10.20
C HIS A 116 3.24 5.86 -9.36
N HIS A 117 2.61 4.67 -9.38
CA HIS A 117 3.13 3.49 -8.70
C HIS A 117 4.52 3.14 -9.27
N LYS A 118 4.65 3.09 -10.60
CA LYS A 118 5.93 2.77 -11.22
C LYS A 118 6.99 3.83 -10.98
N LEU A 119 6.64 5.12 -11.05
CA LEU A 119 7.56 6.22 -10.74
C LEU A 119 8.04 6.15 -9.29
N PHE A 120 7.15 5.85 -8.36
CA PHE A 120 7.44 5.72 -6.94
C PHE A 120 8.33 4.49 -6.66
N ASP A 121 7.98 3.30 -7.15
CA ASP A 121 8.76 2.08 -6.96
C ASP A 121 10.16 2.16 -7.56
N SER A 122 10.29 2.90 -8.67
CA SER A 122 11.59 3.11 -9.34
C SER A 122 12.41 4.25 -8.72
N ASN A 123 11.95 4.84 -7.62
CA ASN A 123 12.58 5.99 -6.96
C ASN A 123 12.85 7.17 -7.94
N ILE A 124 11.97 7.35 -8.92
CA ILE A 124 11.98 8.53 -9.80
C ILE A 124 11.27 9.69 -9.12
N ILE A 125 10.22 9.39 -8.36
CA ILE A 125 9.59 10.30 -7.41
C ILE A 125 9.74 9.72 -6.00
N MET A 126 9.82 10.61 -5.02
CA MET A 126 9.70 10.27 -3.60
C MET A 126 8.69 11.20 -2.93
N ILE A 127 8.25 10.82 -1.75
CA ILE A 127 7.44 11.66 -0.86
C ILE A 127 8.34 11.95 0.35
N ASP A 128 8.53 13.23 0.67
CA ASP A 128 9.31 13.60 1.83
C ASP A 128 8.52 13.48 3.13
N ASN A 129 9.16 13.72 4.27
CA ASN A 129 8.55 13.56 5.59
C ASN A 129 7.39 14.54 5.85
N ASP A 130 7.30 15.62 5.08
CA ASP A 130 6.22 16.60 5.14
C ASP A 130 5.09 16.30 4.14
N GLY A 131 5.25 15.24 3.33
CA GLY A 131 4.26 14.80 2.36
C GLY A 131 4.43 15.43 0.99
N HIS A 132 5.49 16.20 0.74
CA HIS A 132 5.73 16.78 -0.57
C HIS A 132 6.33 15.77 -1.54
N VAL A 133 5.89 15.86 -2.79
CA VAL A 133 6.43 15.04 -3.87
C VAL A 133 7.73 15.66 -4.37
N ARG A 134 8.77 14.86 -4.35
CA ARG A 134 10.09 15.21 -4.86
C ARG A 134 10.39 14.39 -6.11
N ILE A 135 11.17 14.97 -7.01
CA ILE A 135 11.61 14.32 -8.26
C ILE A 135 13.13 14.11 -8.21
N LYS A 136 13.58 12.95 -8.70
CA LYS A 136 15.00 12.62 -8.76
C LYS A 136 15.77 13.60 -9.63
N ASP A 137 16.97 14.00 -9.19
CA ASP A 137 17.87 14.83 -9.95
C ASP A 137 18.45 14.11 -11.18
N GLY A 138 18.90 14.89 -12.16
CA GLY A 138 19.57 14.37 -13.34
C GLY A 138 18.66 13.70 -14.37
N LEU A 139 17.34 13.79 -14.24
CA LEU A 139 16.41 13.35 -15.28
C LEU A 139 16.50 14.26 -16.50
N VAL A 140 16.30 13.69 -17.69
CA VAL A 140 16.26 14.48 -18.93
C VAL A 140 14.97 15.30 -19.02
N ALA A 141 15.02 16.44 -19.69
CA ALA A 141 13.92 17.42 -19.74
C ALA A 141 12.58 16.83 -20.18
N LYS A 142 12.58 15.86 -21.12
CA LYS A 142 11.34 15.19 -21.58
C LYS A 142 10.67 14.36 -20.48
N ASP A 143 11.47 13.71 -19.62
CA ASP A 143 10.95 12.88 -18.54
C ASP A 143 10.38 13.76 -17.42
N ILE A 144 11.06 14.88 -17.13
CA ILE A 144 10.54 15.90 -16.19
C ILE A 144 9.21 16.48 -16.72
N ALA A 145 9.14 16.82 -18.02
CA ALA A 145 7.92 17.33 -18.63
C ALA A 145 6.76 16.31 -18.53
N PHE A 146 7.05 15.03 -18.77
CA PHE A 146 6.05 13.97 -18.61
C PHE A 146 5.58 13.87 -17.16
N ILE A 147 6.49 13.81 -16.19
CA ILE A 147 6.13 13.68 -14.76
C ILE A 147 5.25 14.86 -14.35
N ARG A 148 5.60 16.09 -14.72
CA ARG A 148 4.79 17.28 -14.46
C ARG A 148 3.40 17.21 -15.11
N SER A 149 3.31 16.67 -16.31
CA SER A 149 2.03 16.55 -17.02
C SER A 149 1.05 15.55 -16.41
N VAL A 150 1.54 14.58 -15.65
CA VAL A 150 0.71 13.53 -15.03
C VAL A 150 0.52 13.72 -13.52
N THR A 151 1.34 14.54 -12.86
CA THR A 151 1.31 14.77 -11.40
C THR A 151 0.67 16.12 -11.10
N PHE A 152 -0.56 16.12 -10.61
CA PHE A 152 -1.31 17.35 -10.32
C PHE A 152 -1.25 17.77 -8.85
N LYS A 153 -0.85 16.84 -7.97
CA LYS A 153 -0.67 17.12 -6.55
C LYS A 153 0.80 16.98 -6.20
N THR A 154 1.38 18.08 -5.74
CA THR A 154 2.78 18.13 -5.28
C THR A 154 2.92 17.85 -3.79
N SER A 155 1.80 17.65 -3.09
CA SER A 155 1.75 17.23 -1.69
C SER A 155 0.57 16.28 -1.47
N LEU A 156 0.71 15.42 -0.48
CA LEU A 156 -0.38 14.57 0.00
C LEU A 156 -1.38 15.40 0.82
N ASP A 157 -2.63 14.93 0.84
CA ASP A 157 -3.67 15.51 1.68
C ASP A 157 -3.32 15.27 3.17
N ASP A 158 -3.53 16.28 4.05
CA ASP A 158 -3.21 16.20 5.48
C ASP A 158 -3.85 14.99 6.18
N ALA A 159 -5.05 14.62 5.76
CA ALA A 159 -5.75 13.44 6.29
C ALA A 159 -4.99 12.12 6.06
N ILE A 160 -4.09 12.06 5.08
CA ILE A 160 -3.23 10.90 4.81
C ILE A 160 -2.00 10.92 5.73
N MET A 161 -1.52 12.11 6.11
CA MET A 161 -0.26 12.36 6.81
C MET A 161 -0.35 12.13 8.32
N THR A 162 -0.84 10.94 8.74
CA THR A 162 -0.84 10.52 10.15
C THR A 162 0.57 10.21 10.64
N ASP A 163 0.78 10.18 11.96
CA ASP A 163 2.09 9.87 12.55
C ASP A 163 2.59 8.49 12.12
N ASP A 164 1.71 7.48 12.10
CA ASP A 164 2.06 6.14 11.61
C ASP A 164 2.48 6.15 10.14
N PHE A 165 1.79 6.92 9.30
CA PHE A 165 2.14 7.03 7.89
C PHE A 165 3.49 7.74 7.70
N ARG A 166 3.75 8.81 8.45
CA ARG A 166 5.04 9.51 8.47
C ARG A 166 6.18 8.59 8.88
N TRP A 167 5.92 7.69 9.84
CA TRP A 167 6.90 6.69 10.23
C TRP A 167 7.30 5.76 9.07
N TYR A 168 6.33 5.31 8.25
CA TYR A 168 6.63 4.50 7.05
C TYR A 168 7.37 5.30 5.98
N ILE A 169 7.02 6.58 5.77
CA ILE A 169 7.78 7.48 4.89
C ILE A 169 9.23 7.59 5.37
N ALA A 170 9.45 7.83 6.65
CA ALA A 170 10.80 7.92 7.21
C ALA A 170 11.58 6.62 7.01
N LYS A 171 10.95 5.45 7.20
CA LYS A 171 11.57 4.14 6.92
C LYS A 171 12.01 3.98 5.47
N ARG A 172 11.16 4.34 4.51
CA ARG A 172 11.53 4.33 3.10
C ARG A 172 12.67 5.29 2.80
N ASN A 173 12.57 6.52 3.30
CA ASN A 173 13.52 7.58 2.98
C ASN A 173 14.90 7.35 3.59
N GLN A 174 15.03 6.56 4.68
CA GLN A 174 16.32 6.15 5.24
C GLN A 174 17.18 5.35 4.24
N GLU A 175 16.55 4.67 3.28
CA GLU A 175 17.24 3.88 2.26
C GLU A 175 17.55 4.69 0.99
N LEU A 176 17.04 5.92 0.90
CA LEU A 176 17.25 6.81 -0.23
C LEU A 176 18.29 7.87 0.12
N ASN A 177 19.13 8.22 -0.86
CA ASN A 177 19.88 9.45 -0.76
C ASN A 177 18.94 10.62 -1.11
N THR A 178 18.31 11.20 -0.11
CA THR A 178 17.28 12.24 -0.27
C THR A 178 17.82 13.53 -0.86
N ASP A 179 19.15 13.78 -0.77
CA ASP A 179 19.81 14.94 -1.37
C ASP A 179 19.81 14.89 -2.91
N ASN A 180 19.53 13.73 -3.49
CA ASN A 180 19.40 13.53 -4.93
C ASN A 180 17.98 13.82 -5.46
N PHE A 181 17.15 14.51 -4.66
CA PHE A 181 15.78 14.82 -5.03
C PHE A 181 15.48 16.30 -4.81
N GLN A 182 14.86 16.91 -5.81
CA GLN A 182 14.44 18.31 -5.81
C GLN A 182 12.91 18.45 -5.78
N GLU A 183 12.41 19.65 -5.53
CA GLU A 183 10.98 19.92 -5.58
C GLU A 183 10.39 19.66 -6.97
N LEU A 184 9.23 19.03 -6.99
CA LEU A 184 8.42 18.96 -8.19
C LEU A 184 7.61 20.25 -8.30
N ALA A 185 8.18 21.27 -8.92
CA ALA A 185 7.44 22.48 -9.28
C ALA A 185 6.51 22.17 -10.46
N VAL A 186 5.20 22.35 -10.27
CA VAL A 186 4.12 22.17 -11.27
C VAL A 186 3.64 23.53 -11.72
#